data_2451f3672e9b03c7ebf256ca0bab0937
#
_entry.id   2451f3672e9b03c7ebf256ca0bab0937
#
_cell.length_a   1.000
_cell.length_b   1.000
_cell.length_c   1.000
_cell.angle_alpha   90.00
_cell.angle_beta   90.00
_cell.angle_gamma   90.00
#
_symmetry.space_group_name_H-M   'P 1'
#
loop_
_entity.id
_entity.type
_entity.pdbx_description
1 polymer ?
#
loop_
_entity_poly.entity_id
_entity_poly.type
_entity_poly.pdbx_seq_one_letter_code
_entity_poly.pdbx_strand_id
1 'polypeptide(L)'
;MFRVYNDSVRLVELLQPLVEKLRGHSAKLATQLDGARISVPLNVAEGNRRRGGHRRERFETAMGSARECAAALDVAVAARFATREECAAALDVADKVVATLWCCLHGRKQR
;
A
#
# COMPACT_ATOMS: atom_id res chain seq x y z
N MET A 1 -6.65 14.65 7.46
CA MET A 1 -6.27 13.67 7.79
C MET A 1 -6.35 12.81 6.90
N PHE A 2 -6.91 13.14 6.17
CA PHE A 2 -7.00 12.21 5.51
C PHE A 2 -6.23 12.24 4.31
N ARG A 3 -5.06 12.94 4.27
CA ARG A 3 -4.10 12.83 3.21
C ARG A 3 -3.66 11.38 3.04
N VAL A 4 -3.35 10.70 4.15
CA VAL A 4 -2.89 9.32 4.04
C VAL A 4 -4.01 8.41 3.55
N TYR A 5 -5.25 8.67 3.94
CA TYR A 5 -6.35 7.90 3.41
C TYR A 5 -6.51 8.12 1.91
N ASN A 6 -6.45 9.38 1.48
CA ASN A 6 -6.57 9.69 0.07
C ASN A 6 -5.42 9.09 -0.74
N ASP A 7 -4.20 9.10 -0.20
CA ASP A 7 -3.06 8.46 -0.85
C ASP A 7 -3.28 6.95 -0.94
N SER A 8 -3.89 6.36 0.10
CA SER A 8 -4.19 4.92 0.09
C SER A 8 -5.17 4.56 -1.02
N VAL A 9 -6.21 5.39 -1.21
CA VAL A 9 -7.17 5.16 -2.27
C VAL A 9 -6.52 5.35 -3.64
N ARG A 10 -5.66 6.36 -3.75
CA ARG A 10 -4.94 6.58 -4.99
C ARG A 10 -4.04 5.38 -5.33
N LEU A 11 -3.45 4.78 -4.31
CA LEU A 11 -2.64 3.57 -4.53
C LEU A 11 -3.48 2.47 -5.16
N VAL A 12 -4.70 2.29 -4.66
CA VAL A 12 -5.62 1.30 -5.25
C VAL A 12 -5.83 1.60 -6.73
N GLU A 13 -6.08 2.88 -7.05
CA GLU A 13 -6.32 3.27 -8.43
C GLU A 13 -5.10 3.03 -9.32
N LEU A 14 -3.93 3.43 -8.83
CA LEU A 14 -2.70 3.27 -9.62
C LEU A 14 -2.36 1.81 -9.86
N LEU A 15 -2.73 0.94 -8.92
CA LEU A 15 -2.44 -0.48 -9.04
C LEU A 15 -3.46 -1.24 -9.87
N GLN A 16 -4.62 -0.63 -10.18
CA GLN A 16 -5.64 -1.35 -10.95
C GLN A 16 -5.13 -1.92 -12.28
N PRO A 17 -4.49 -1.11 -13.14
CA PRO A 17 -4.01 -1.67 -14.40
C PRO A 17 -2.89 -2.68 -14.21
N LEU A 18 -2.11 -2.54 -13.13
CA LEU A 18 -1.04 -3.48 -12.86
C LEU A 18 -1.58 -4.83 -12.40
N VAL A 19 -2.61 -4.82 -11.54
CA VAL A 19 -3.26 -6.08 -11.15
C VAL A 19 -3.81 -6.79 -12.38
N GLU A 20 -4.47 -6.04 -13.28
CA GLU A 20 -5.01 -6.62 -14.48
C GLU A 20 -3.93 -7.23 -15.36
N LYS A 21 -2.83 -6.49 -15.51
CA LYS A 21 -1.72 -6.96 -16.33
C LYS A 21 -1.10 -8.22 -15.72
N LEU A 22 -0.91 -8.22 -14.41
CA LEU A 22 -0.28 -9.36 -13.74
C LEU A 22 -1.12 -10.61 -13.81
N ARG A 23 -2.46 -10.50 -13.90
CA ARG A 23 -3.27 -11.69 -14.02
C ARG A 23 -2.94 -12.50 -15.25
N GLY A 24 -2.49 -11.85 -16.31
CA GLY A 24 -2.08 -12.55 -17.52
C GLY A 24 -0.75 -13.25 -17.39
N HIS A 25 0.04 -12.95 -16.37
CA HIS A 25 1.34 -13.55 -16.17
C HIS A 25 1.38 -14.50 -14.97
N SER A 26 0.74 -14.11 -13.88
CA SER A 26 0.77 -14.90 -12.65
C SER A 26 -0.49 -14.56 -11.84
N ALA A 27 -1.45 -15.47 -11.86
CA ALA A 27 -2.67 -15.27 -11.08
C ALA A 27 -2.35 -15.15 -9.59
N LYS A 28 -1.34 -15.90 -9.13
CA LYS A 28 -0.96 -15.86 -7.73
C LYS A 28 -0.45 -14.47 -7.33
N LEU A 29 0.44 -13.91 -8.12
CA LEU A 29 1.00 -12.60 -7.80
C LEU A 29 -0.07 -11.52 -7.89
N ALA A 30 -0.94 -11.61 -8.91
CA ALA A 30 -2.03 -10.65 -9.07
C ALA A 30 -2.97 -10.68 -7.87
N THR A 31 -3.30 -11.87 -7.39
CA THR A 31 -4.19 -12.03 -6.24
C THR A 31 -3.57 -11.46 -4.98
N GLN A 32 -2.27 -11.68 -4.77
CA GLN A 32 -1.61 -11.12 -3.62
C GLN A 32 -1.57 -9.59 -3.67
N LEU A 33 -1.25 -9.03 -4.82
CA LEU A 33 -1.22 -7.59 -4.98
C LEU A 33 -2.61 -6.99 -4.78
N ASP A 34 -3.62 -7.63 -5.35
CA ASP A 34 -5.00 -7.16 -5.25
C ASP A 34 -5.45 -7.12 -3.80
N GLY A 35 -5.20 -8.18 -3.05
CA GLY A 35 -5.57 -8.21 -1.64
C GLY A 35 -4.83 -7.17 -0.82
N ALA A 36 -3.54 -7.02 -1.08
CA ALA A 36 -2.73 -6.07 -0.33
C ALA A 36 -3.20 -4.63 -0.58
N ARG A 37 -3.46 -4.26 -1.84
CA ARG A 37 -3.85 -2.88 -2.14
C ARG A 37 -5.17 -2.50 -1.49
N ILE A 38 -6.11 -3.44 -1.43
CA ILE A 38 -7.41 -3.20 -0.82
C ILE A 38 -7.26 -3.04 0.69
N SER A 39 -6.37 -3.80 1.28
CA SER A 39 -6.14 -3.78 2.73
C SER A 39 -5.62 -2.42 3.21
N VAL A 40 -4.87 -1.68 2.38
CA VAL A 40 -4.27 -0.43 2.82
C VAL A 40 -5.32 0.60 3.22
N PRO A 41 -6.22 1.04 2.34
CA PRO A 41 -7.18 2.08 2.74
C PRO A 41 -8.17 1.60 3.78
N LEU A 42 -8.54 0.33 3.78
CA LEU A 42 -9.49 -0.16 4.76
C LEU A 42 -8.90 -0.10 6.16
N ASN A 43 -7.62 -0.45 6.32
CA ASN A 43 -6.98 -0.38 7.63
C ASN A 43 -6.66 1.05 8.05
N VAL A 44 -6.35 1.93 7.10
CA VAL A 44 -6.19 3.35 7.43
C VAL A 44 -7.51 3.91 7.95
N ALA A 45 -8.62 3.63 7.26
CA ALA A 45 -9.93 4.11 7.67
C ALA A 45 -10.29 3.57 9.05
N GLU A 46 -10.04 2.29 9.27
CA GLU A 46 -10.37 1.67 10.56
C GLU A 46 -9.51 2.27 11.67
N GLY A 47 -8.21 2.47 11.41
CA GLY A 47 -7.32 3.05 12.40
C GLY A 47 -7.71 4.47 12.77
N ASN A 48 -8.22 5.23 11.79
CA ASN A 48 -8.67 6.59 12.05
C ASN A 48 -9.83 6.65 13.04
N ARG A 49 -10.58 5.56 13.15
CA ARG A 49 -11.73 5.52 14.04
C ARG A 49 -11.41 4.90 15.39
N ARG A 50 -10.17 4.46 15.59
CA ARG A 50 -9.77 3.78 16.83
C ARG A 50 -8.79 4.62 17.61
N ARG A 51 -8.47 4.16 18.81
CA ARG A 51 -7.52 4.82 19.69
C ARG A 51 -6.54 3.82 20.25
N GLY A 52 -5.42 4.32 20.75
CA GLY A 52 -4.44 3.53 21.47
C GLY A 52 -3.94 2.34 20.68
N GLY A 53 -3.93 1.18 21.30
CA GLY A 53 -3.39 -0.03 20.67
C GLY A 53 -4.15 -0.46 19.44
N HIS A 54 -5.47 -0.26 19.42
CA HIS A 54 -6.27 -0.64 18.25
C HIS A 54 -5.90 0.22 17.05
N ARG A 55 -5.69 1.52 17.27
CA ARG A 55 -5.26 2.41 16.20
C ARG A 55 -3.89 2.01 15.69
N ARG A 56 -2.96 1.74 16.62
CA ARG A 56 -1.61 1.34 16.25
C ARG A 56 -1.63 0.06 15.41
N GLU A 57 -2.40 -0.92 15.86
CA GLU A 57 -2.47 -2.19 15.17
C GLU A 57 -2.98 -2.03 13.74
N ARG A 58 -4.01 -1.22 13.56
CA ARG A 58 -4.56 -1.01 12.22
C ARG A 58 -3.59 -0.27 11.31
N PHE A 59 -2.92 0.74 11.85
CA PHE A 59 -1.94 1.46 11.04
C PHE A 59 -0.73 0.58 10.70
N GLU A 60 -0.32 -0.30 11.62
CA GLU A 60 0.77 -1.22 11.31
C GLU A 60 0.38 -2.20 10.23
N THR A 61 -0.86 -2.68 10.26
CA THR A 61 -1.37 -3.56 9.20
C THR A 61 -1.38 -2.84 7.86
N ALA A 62 -1.83 -1.58 7.85
CA ALA A 62 -1.85 -0.80 6.61
C ALA A 62 -0.44 -0.62 6.05
N MET A 63 0.54 -0.34 6.91
CA MET A 63 1.93 -0.22 6.48
C MET A 63 2.45 -1.52 5.89
N GLY A 64 2.16 -2.64 6.56
CA GLY A 64 2.57 -3.94 6.06
C GLY A 64 1.97 -4.23 4.70
N SER A 65 0.70 -3.89 4.52
CA SER A 65 0.03 -4.09 3.24
C SER A 65 0.63 -3.21 2.14
N ALA A 66 0.98 -1.96 2.46
CA ALA A 66 1.62 -1.09 1.48
C ALA A 66 3.00 -1.62 1.10
N ARG A 67 3.76 -2.12 2.07
CA ARG A 67 5.05 -2.75 1.78
C ARG A 67 4.89 -4.00 0.95
N GLU A 68 3.84 -4.76 1.19
CA GLU A 68 3.55 -5.94 0.38
C GLU A 68 3.25 -5.55 -1.06
N CYS A 69 2.52 -4.45 -1.28
CA CYS A 69 2.30 -3.93 -2.62
C CYS A 69 3.63 -3.63 -3.30
N ALA A 70 4.53 -2.94 -2.60
CA ALA A 70 5.82 -2.59 -3.18
C ALA A 70 6.63 -3.84 -3.50
N ALA A 71 6.63 -4.82 -2.61
CA ALA A 71 7.35 -6.07 -2.84
C ALA A 71 6.80 -6.82 -4.04
N ALA A 72 5.48 -6.85 -4.19
CA ALA A 72 4.86 -7.52 -5.35
C ALA A 72 5.29 -6.85 -6.65
N LEU A 73 5.38 -5.52 -6.64
CA LEU A 73 5.83 -4.81 -7.84
C LEU A 73 7.31 -5.08 -8.13
N ASP A 74 8.14 -5.17 -7.09
CA ASP A 74 9.54 -5.54 -7.28
C ASP A 74 9.65 -6.92 -7.92
N VAL A 75 8.84 -7.87 -7.45
CA VAL A 75 8.83 -9.21 -8.03
C VAL A 75 8.36 -9.17 -9.48
N ALA A 76 7.31 -8.37 -9.74
CA ALA A 76 6.78 -8.27 -11.10
C ALA A 76 7.84 -7.74 -12.08
N VAL A 77 8.61 -6.75 -11.65
CA VAL A 77 9.68 -6.20 -12.49
C VAL A 77 10.78 -7.23 -12.70
N ALA A 78 11.20 -7.91 -11.62
CA ALA A 78 12.24 -8.92 -11.71
C ALA A 78 11.83 -10.08 -12.60
N ALA A 79 10.55 -10.46 -12.55
CA ALA A 79 10.04 -11.54 -13.39
C ALA A 79 9.70 -11.11 -14.80
N ARG A 80 9.84 -9.81 -15.08
CA ARG A 80 9.56 -9.22 -16.41
C ARG A 80 8.08 -9.27 -16.76
N PHE A 81 7.24 -9.24 -15.76
CA PHE A 81 5.78 -9.13 -15.96
C PHE A 81 5.36 -7.69 -16.12
N ALA A 82 6.18 -6.76 -15.64
CA ALA A 82 5.92 -5.32 -15.73
C ALA A 82 7.24 -4.59 -15.79
N THR A 83 7.24 -3.35 -16.26
CA THR A 83 8.45 -2.54 -16.30
C THR A 83 8.54 -1.66 -15.06
N ARG A 84 9.75 -1.21 -14.77
CA ARG A 84 9.98 -0.30 -13.67
C ARG A 84 9.19 0.98 -13.86
N GLU A 85 9.12 1.49 -15.09
CA GLU A 85 8.35 2.70 -15.38
C GLU A 85 6.88 2.54 -15.10
N GLU A 86 6.33 1.37 -15.43
CA GLU A 86 4.91 1.12 -15.15
C GLU A 86 4.60 1.15 -13.67
N CYS A 87 5.56 0.78 -12.84
CA CYS A 87 5.36 0.65 -11.40
C CYS A 87 5.72 1.91 -10.63
N ALA A 88 6.39 2.87 -11.26
CA ALA A 88 7.03 3.97 -10.55
C ALA A 88 6.05 4.79 -9.72
N ALA A 89 4.91 5.18 -10.30
CA ALA A 89 3.98 6.03 -9.58
C ALA A 89 3.38 5.31 -8.37
N ALA A 90 3.06 4.02 -8.54
CA ALA A 90 2.50 3.25 -7.43
C ALA A 90 3.54 3.05 -6.32
N LEU A 91 4.79 2.80 -6.69
CA LEU A 91 5.85 2.66 -5.70
C LEU A 91 6.05 3.94 -4.89
N ASP A 92 6.01 5.10 -5.57
CA ASP A 92 6.14 6.37 -4.88
C ASP A 92 5.00 6.58 -3.88
N VAL A 93 3.77 6.27 -4.27
CA VAL A 93 2.63 6.46 -3.37
C VAL A 93 2.69 5.47 -2.22
N ALA A 94 3.08 4.22 -2.48
CA ALA A 94 3.22 3.23 -1.41
C ALA A 94 4.25 3.70 -0.38
N ASP A 95 5.39 4.21 -0.84
CA ASP A 95 6.41 4.74 0.07
C ASP A 95 5.88 5.90 0.90
N LYS A 96 5.11 6.79 0.28
CA LYS A 96 4.54 7.92 0.98
C LYS A 96 3.55 7.47 2.05
N VAL A 97 2.72 6.48 1.74
CA VAL A 97 1.77 5.95 2.71
C VAL A 97 2.52 5.37 3.90
N VAL A 98 3.55 4.56 3.66
CA VAL A 98 4.34 3.97 4.74
C VAL A 98 4.98 5.06 5.59
N ALA A 99 5.60 6.05 4.96
CA ALA A 99 6.29 7.12 5.70
C ALA A 99 5.32 7.91 6.55
N THR A 100 4.13 8.23 6.00
CA THR A 100 3.14 9.00 6.74
C THR A 100 2.61 8.22 7.94
N LEU A 101 2.30 6.93 7.73
CA LEU A 101 1.79 6.10 8.82
C LEU A 101 2.87 5.89 9.88
N TRP A 102 4.12 5.72 9.46
CA TRP A 102 5.21 5.58 10.41
C TRP A 102 5.31 6.82 11.29
N CYS A 103 5.21 8.02 10.68
CA CYS A 103 5.23 9.26 11.45
C CYS A 103 4.03 9.36 12.39
N CYS A 104 2.85 8.90 11.95
CA CYS A 104 1.68 8.91 12.83
C CYS A 104 1.90 8.05 14.06
N LEU A 105 2.67 6.98 13.93
CA LEU A 105 2.89 6.08 15.05
C LEU A 105 4.06 6.46 15.93
N HIS A 106 5.12 7.13 15.36
CA HIS A 106 6.32 7.36 16.12
C HIS A 106 6.64 8.82 16.28
N GLY A 107 6.16 9.58 15.42
CA GLY A 107 6.57 10.72 15.28
C GLY A 107 6.59 11.79 15.95
N ARG A 108 6.09 12.47 15.85
CA ARG A 108 6.16 13.46 16.08
C ARG A 108 5.95 13.87 17.24
N LYS A 109 5.69 13.29 17.82
CA LYS A 109 5.46 13.56 18.89
C LYS A 109 6.31 14.21 19.54
N GLN A 110 7.03 14.29 19.34
CA GLN A 110 7.85 14.82 19.87
C GLN A 110 7.82 16.09 19.83
N ARG A 111 7.42 16.63 19.57
CA ARG A 111 7.33 17.77 19.68
C ARG A 111 6.83 18.16 20.06
#